data_6685564ef6caac6ea2a7930015ec9cba
#
_entry.id   6685564ef6caac6ea2a7930015ec9cba
#
_cell.length_a   1.000
_cell.length_b   1.000
_cell.length_c   1.000
_cell.angle_alpha   90.00
_cell.angle_beta   90.00
_cell.angle_gamma   90.00
#
_symmetry.space_group_name_H-M   'P 1'
#
loop_
_entity.id
_entity.type
_entity.pdbx_description
1 polymer ?
#
loop_
_entity_poly.entity_id
_entity_poly.type
_entity_poly.pdbx_seq_one_letter_code
_entity_poly.pdbx_strand_id
1 'polypeptide(L)'
;MKATEHRFWLCALLVCMVLSVFAGITAPPAMAANISSTDWMETVPDETKLSNMSIPGTHDSCTQYVDMRYIFQCQDASVATQLIYGYRYLDMRLVLEQKHDQQTLVLKHSIARCKTSNSPFAGTLTLDDVLRDVSAFLDAHPT
;
A
#
# COMPACT_ATOMS: atom_id res chain seq x y z
N MET A 1 -13.97 46.20 48.49
CA MET A 1 -13.18 46.46 47.25
C MET A 1 -12.00 45.49 47.01
N LYS A 2 -11.47 44.74 47.99
CA LYS A 2 -10.28 43.83 47.79
C LYS A 2 -10.62 42.45 47.19
N ALA A 3 -11.80 41.93 47.30
CA ALA A 3 -12.14 40.56 46.84
C ALA A 3 -12.39 40.46 45.33
N THR A 4 -12.83 41.52 44.67
CA THR A 4 -13.07 41.58 43.22
C THR A 4 -11.79 41.66 42.40
N GLU A 5 -10.76 42.35 42.92
CA GLU A 5 -9.45 42.43 42.24
C GLU A 5 -8.73 41.08 42.23
N HIS A 6 -8.77 40.32 43.34
CA HIS A 6 -8.14 38.99 43.37
C HIS A 6 -8.79 38.01 42.39
N ARG A 7 -10.07 38.07 42.19
CA ARG A 7 -10.76 37.20 41.22
C ARG A 7 -10.43 37.57 39.79
N PHE A 8 -10.23 38.85 39.50
CA PHE A 8 -9.82 39.31 38.17
C PHE A 8 -8.40 38.85 37.81
N TRP A 9 -7.46 38.97 38.76
CA TRP A 9 -6.08 38.51 38.55
C TRP A 9 -5.98 36.97 38.42
N LEU A 10 -6.78 36.23 39.15
CA LEU A 10 -6.85 34.76 39.06
C LEU A 10 -7.39 34.31 37.67
N CYS A 11 -8.41 34.97 37.16
CA CYS A 11 -8.94 34.68 35.82
C CYS A 11 -7.95 35.05 34.73
N ALA A 12 -7.24 36.18 34.86
CA ALA A 12 -6.21 36.59 33.89
C ALA A 12 -5.04 35.60 33.86
N LEU A 13 -4.57 35.11 35.01
CA LEU A 13 -3.52 34.10 35.10
C LEU A 13 -3.96 32.74 34.51
N LEU A 14 -5.20 32.30 34.71
CA LEU A 14 -5.76 31.10 34.14
C LEU A 14 -5.86 31.20 32.60
N VAL A 15 -6.32 32.33 32.07
CA VAL A 15 -6.39 32.58 30.62
C VAL A 15 -5.00 32.60 29.99
N CYS A 16 -3.99 33.24 30.67
CA CYS A 16 -2.59 33.20 30.19
C CYS A 16 -1.99 31.80 30.23
N MET A 17 -2.30 30.99 31.24
CA MET A 17 -1.84 29.58 31.29
C MET A 17 -2.47 28.74 30.16
N VAL A 18 -3.75 28.91 29.88
CA VAL A 18 -4.41 28.18 28.79
C VAL A 18 -3.87 28.62 27.43
N LEU A 19 -3.62 29.91 27.22
CA LEU A 19 -3.01 30.41 25.97
C LEU A 19 -1.57 29.95 25.78
N SER A 20 -0.77 29.81 26.83
CA SER A 20 0.61 29.30 26.72
C SER A 20 0.70 27.80 26.42
N VAL A 21 -0.30 27.00 26.81
CA VAL A 21 -0.38 25.58 26.45
C VAL A 21 -0.70 25.40 24.95
N PHE A 22 -1.46 26.32 24.34
CA PHE A 22 -1.75 26.26 22.90
C PHE A 22 -0.64 26.85 22.01
N ALA A 23 0.25 27.67 22.54
CA ALA A 23 1.35 28.27 21.78
C ALA A 23 2.55 27.30 21.58
N GLY A 24 2.57 26.16 22.26
CA GLY A 24 3.69 25.20 22.24
C GLY A 24 3.55 24.04 21.25
N ILE A 25 2.45 23.90 20.51
CA ILE A 25 2.21 22.77 19.58
C ILE A 25 2.09 23.30 18.14
N THR A 26 3.06 24.08 17.72
CA THR A 26 3.34 24.17 16.28
C THR A 26 4.41 23.12 16.00
N ALA A 27 3.98 21.90 15.75
CA ALA A 27 4.83 20.98 15.00
C ALA A 27 5.25 21.73 13.72
N PRO A 28 6.55 21.77 13.36
CA PRO A 28 6.94 22.34 12.08
C PRO A 28 6.11 21.62 11.02
N PRO A 29 5.60 22.32 9.99
CA PRO A 29 4.96 21.64 8.90
C PRO A 29 5.96 20.58 8.41
N ALA A 30 5.60 19.31 8.56
CA ALA A 30 6.33 18.27 7.88
C ALA A 30 6.27 18.69 6.40
N MET A 31 7.39 19.16 5.86
CA MET A 31 7.52 19.29 4.42
C MET A 31 7.33 17.87 3.91
N ALA A 32 6.10 17.56 3.49
CA ALA A 32 5.85 16.40 2.68
C ALA A 32 6.72 16.64 1.43
N ALA A 33 7.90 16.03 1.42
CA ALA A 33 8.61 15.83 0.17
C ALA A 33 7.56 15.22 -0.76
N ASN A 34 7.44 15.75 -1.99
CA ASN A 34 6.63 15.13 -3.03
C ASN A 34 7.32 13.80 -3.42
N ILE A 35 7.18 12.81 -2.52
CA ILE A 35 7.66 11.46 -2.76
C ILE A 35 6.67 10.85 -3.73
N SER A 36 7.14 10.43 -4.89
CA SER A 36 6.37 9.63 -5.82
C SER A 36 5.86 8.39 -5.09
N SER A 37 4.56 8.10 -5.19
CA SER A 37 4.03 6.84 -4.64
C SER A 37 4.71 5.63 -5.26
N THR A 38 5.20 5.78 -6.48
CA THR A 38 5.93 4.72 -7.21
C THR A 38 7.31 4.47 -6.61
N ASP A 39 8.03 5.51 -6.20
CA ASP A 39 9.44 5.44 -5.82
C ASP A 39 9.66 5.66 -4.31
N TRP A 40 8.62 5.49 -3.50
CA TRP A 40 8.71 5.79 -2.06
C TRP A 40 9.79 4.99 -1.32
N MET A 41 10.16 3.80 -1.82
CA MET A 41 11.18 2.97 -1.18
C MET A 41 12.58 3.58 -1.27
N GLU A 42 12.87 4.45 -2.25
CA GLU A 42 14.14 5.19 -2.32
C GLU A 42 14.41 6.06 -1.09
N THR A 43 13.35 6.41 -0.35
CA THR A 43 13.47 7.23 0.87
C THR A 43 13.68 6.40 2.13
N VAL A 44 13.65 5.08 2.03
CA VAL A 44 13.84 4.16 3.16
C VAL A 44 15.33 3.85 3.29
N PRO A 45 15.96 4.11 4.44
CA PRO A 45 17.36 3.74 4.66
C PRO A 45 17.59 2.23 4.55
N ASP A 46 18.68 1.82 3.90
CA ASP A 46 19.02 0.40 3.63
C ASP A 46 19.07 -0.47 4.90
N GLU A 47 19.42 0.13 6.05
CA GLU A 47 19.51 -0.57 7.33
C GLU A 47 18.13 -0.78 8.00
N THR A 48 17.06 -0.28 7.38
CA THR A 48 15.72 -0.38 7.96
C THR A 48 15.25 -1.82 7.94
N LYS A 49 15.01 -2.39 9.11
CA LYS A 49 14.47 -3.75 9.22
C LYS A 49 13.02 -3.79 8.73
N LEU A 50 12.65 -4.83 7.99
CA LEU A 50 11.26 -5.05 7.54
C LEU A 50 10.25 -5.01 8.68
N SER A 51 10.63 -5.47 9.89
CA SER A 51 9.79 -5.41 11.10
C SER A 51 9.44 -3.99 11.55
N ASN A 52 10.19 -2.99 11.09
CA ASN A 52 10.01 -1.58 11.44
C ASN A 52 9.31 -0.78 10.34
N MET A 53 8.86 -1.46 9.28
CA MET A 53 8.21 -0.85 8.13
C MET A 53 6.72 -1.17 8.10
N SER A 54 5.92 -0.18 7.67
CA SER A 54 4.54 -0.37 7.24
C SER A 54 4.53 -0.41 5.71
N ILE A 55 4.44 -1.61 5.14
CA ILE A 55 4.49 -1.80 3.68
C ILE A 55 3.07 -1.88 3.13
N PRO A 56 2.66 -0.99 2.22
CA PRO A 56 1.35 -1.10 1.59
C PRO A 56 1.24 -2.36 0.74
N GLY A 57 0.13 -3.07 0.89
CA GLY A 57 -0.10 -4.32 0.19
C GLY A 57 -1.53 -4.48 -0.30
N THR A 58 -1.74 -5.49 -1.13
CA THR A 58 -3.06 -5.82 -1.69
C THR A 58 -3.42 -7.28 -1.42
N HIS A 59 -4.69 -7.52 -1.18
CA HIS A 59 -5.26 -8.85 -0.98
C HIS A 59 -5.61 -9.49 -2.32
N ASP A 60 -5.26 -10.78 -2.51
CA ASP A 60 -5.49 -11.50 -3.76
C ASP A 60 -5.08 -10.67 -5.00
N SER A 61 -3.83 -10.23 -5.01
CA SER A 61 -3.28 -9.20 -5.89
C SER A 61 -3.47 -9.46 -7.39
N CYS A 62 -3.65 -10.72 -7.79
CA CYS A 62 -3.73 -11.16 -9.18
C CYS A 62 -5.16 -11.28 -9.73
N THR A 63 -6.18 -10.79 -9.02
CA THR A 63 -7.60 -11.05 -9.34
C THR A 63 -8.24 -10.03 -10.28
N GLN A 64 -7.48 -9.16 -10.96
CA GLN A 64 -8.03 -8.18 -11.90
C GLN A 64 -8.97 -8.82 -12.95
N TYR A 65 -8.54 -9.92 -13.54
CA TYR A 65 -9.30 -10.68 -14.53
C TYR A 65 -9.49 -12.11 -14.03
N VAL A 66 -10.33 -12.28 -13.02
CA VAL A 66 -10.62 -13.58 -12.42
C VAL A 66 -11.94 -14.14 -12.98
N ASP A 67 -12.03 -15.46 -13.09
CA ASP A 67 -13.29 -16.14 -13.37
C ASP A 67 -14.32 -15.82 -12.30
N MET A 68 -15.61 -15.74 -12.66
CA MET A 68 -16.70 -15.40 -11.75
C MET A 68 -16.41 -14.10 -10.96
N ARG A 69 -16.00 -13.05 -11.65
CA ARG A 69 -15.50 -11.77 -11.10
C ARG A 69 -16.36 -11.20 -9.97
N TYR A 70 -17.67 -11.29 -10.05
CA TYR A 70 -18.59 -10.75 -9.03
C TYR A 70 -18.47 -11.41 -7.66
N ILE A 71 -17.79 -12.57 -7.58
CA ILE A 71 -17.59 -13.33 -6.35
C ILE A 71 -16.12 -13.28 -5.92
N PHE A 72 -15.18 -13.37 -6.88
CA PHE A 72 -13.77 -13.61 -6.59
C PHE A 72 -12.84 -12.42 -6.91
N GLN A 73 -13.33 -11.34 -7.51
CA GLN A 73 -12.48 -10.19 -7.80
C GLN A 73 -12.21 -9.37 -6.54
N CYS A 74 -10.93 -9.27 -6.15
CA CYS A 74 -10.47 -8.43 -5.04
C CYS A 74 -9.74 -7.19 -5.52
N GLN A 75 -9.20 -7.20 -6.75
CA GLN A 75 -8.45 -6.11 -7.34
C GLN A 75 -8.98 -5.76 -8.73
N ASP A 76 -8.98 -4.47 -9.05
CA ASP A 76 -9.35 -3.93 -10.38
C ASP A 76 -8.13 -3.48 -11.20
N ALA A 77 -6.95 -3.46 -10.59
CA ALA A 77 -5.68 -3.09 -11.20
C ALA A 77 -4.77 -4.31 -11.41
N SER A 78 -3.99 -4.31 -12.49
CA SER A 78 -2.94 -5.32 -12.71
C SER A 78 -1.83 -5.21 -11.66
N VAL A 79 -1.03 -6.27 -11.50
CA VAL A 79 0.15 -6.23 -10.62
C VAL A 79 1.08 -5.08 -11.00
N ALA A 80 1.37 -4.89 -12.29
CA ALA A 80 2.17 -3.76 -12.76
C ALA A 80 1.60 -2.41 -12.33
N THR A 81 0.29 -2.22 -12.46
CA THR A 81 -0.38 -0.98 -12.01
C THR A 81 -0.34 -0.81 -10.50
N GLN A 82 -0.50 -1.89 -9.73
CA GLN A 82 -0.40 -1.86 -8.28
C GLN A 82 1.00 -1.43 -7.82
N LEU A 83 2.06 -1.89 -8.48
CA LEU A 83 3.44 -1.47 -8.21
C LEU A 83 3.63 0.03 -8.47
N ILE A 84 3.08 0.56 -9.59
CA ILE A 84 3.08 2.01 -9.89
C ILE A 84 2.32 2.81 -8.82
N TYR A 85 1.25 2.26 -8.25
CA TYR A 85 0.51 2.89 -7.16
C TYR A 85 1.25 2.85 -5.81
N GLY A 86 2.40 2.16 -5.74
CA GLY A 86 3.24 2.10 -4.56
C GLY A 86 3.03 0.87 -3.68
N TYR A 87 2.18 -0.07 -4.07
CA TYR A 87 2.06 -1.34 -3.35
C TYR A 87 3.33 -2.17 -3.53
N ARG A 88 3.81 -2.78 -2.44
CA ARG A 88 5.04 -3.61 -2.42
C ARG A 88 4.83 -4.96 -1.74
N TYR A 89 3.69 -5.18 -1.10
CA TYR A 89 3.30 -6.48 -0.58
C TYR A 89 2.15 -7.05 -1.42
N LEU A 90 2.41 -8.15 -2.11
CA LEU A 90 1.47 -8.80 -3.03
C LEU A 90 1.05 -10.17 -2.48
N ASP A 91 -0.25 -10.34 -2.19
CA ASP A 91 -0.82 -11.64 -1.81
C ASP A 91 -1.07 -12.46 -3.08
N MET A 92 -0.16 -13.40 -3.38
CA MET A 92 -0.22 -14.27 -4.55
C MET A 92 -0.55 -15.70 -4.16
N ARG A 93 -1.66 -16.22 -4.66
CA ARG A 93 -2.13 -17.58 -4.34
C ARG A 93 -1.85 -18.51 -5.51
N LEU A 94 -0.87 -19.38 -5.31
CA LEU A 94 -0.31 -20.26 -6.34
C LEU A 94 -0.87 -21.65 -6.24
N VAL A 95 -1.16 -22.24 -7.40
CA VAL A 95 -1.51 -23.65 -7.55
C VAL A 95 -0.61 -24.24 -8.63
N LEU A 96 -0.05 -25.42 -8.34
CA LEU A 96 0.70 -26.17 -9.32
C LEU A 96 -0.27 -26.91 -10.26
N GLU A 97 -0.27 -26.54 -11.53
CA GLU A 97 -0.99 -27.25 -12.59
C GLU A 97 -0.01 -28.09 -13.41
N GLN A 98 -0.40 -29.34 -13.68
CA GLN A 98 0.36 -30.21 -14.56
C GLN A 98 -0.43 -30.47 -15.83
N LYS A 99 0.16 -30.12 -16.97
CA LYS A 99 -0.38 -30.45 -18.30
C LYS A 99 0.68 -31.21 -19.08
N HIS A 100 0.37 -32.44 -19.43
CA HIS A 100 1.34 -33.37 -20.03
C HIS A 100 2.59 -33.48 -19.13
N ASP A 101 3.77 -33.25 -19.65
CA ASP A 101 5.03 -33.30 -18.90
C ASP A 101 5.49 -31.96 -18.34
N GLN A 102 4.66 -30.91 -18.47
CA GLN A 102 4.97 -29.57 -17.97
C GLN A 102 4.22 -29.24 -16.68
N GLN A 103 4.97 -28.72 -15.71
CA GLN A 103 4.43 -28.18 -14.46
C GLN A 103 4.48 -26.65 -14.52
N THR A 104 3.37 -26.01 -14.18
CA THR A 104 3.25 -24.55 -14.20
C THR A 104 2.58 -24.05 -12.93
N LEU A 105 3.16 -23.03 -12.30
CA LEU A 105 2.53 -22.33 -11.19
C LEU A 105 1.57 -21.27 -11.75
N VAL A 106 0.29 -21.45 -11.46
CA VAL A 106 -0.79 -20.56 -11.89
C VAL A 106 -1.43 -19.85 -10.72
N LEU A 107 -2.01 -18.68 -10.96
CA LEU A 107 -2.68 -17.85 -9.97
C LEU A 107 -4.17 -18.21 -9.90
N LYS A 108 -4.68 -18.42 -8.69
CA LYS A 108 -6.09 -18.72 -8.44
C LYS A 108 -6.59 -18.05 -7.15
N HIS A 109 -7.84 -17.62 -7.18
CA HIS A 109 -8.58 -17.32 -5.95
C HIS A 109 -9.58 -18.47 -5.70
N SER A 110 -9.25 -19.37 -4.78
CA SER A 110 -10.01 -20.60 -4.53
C SER A 110 -10.14 -21.44 -5.83
N ILE A 111 -11.35 -21.65 -6.31
CA ILE A 111 -11.63 -22.39 -7.55
C ILE A 111 -11.52 -21.53 -8.82
N ALA A 112 -11.51 -20.20 -8.68
CA ALA A 112 -11.53 -19.26 -9.80
C ALA A 112 -10.11 -19.01 -10.32
N ARG A 113 -9.92 -19.09 -11.64
CA ARG A 113 -8.63 -18.83 -12.29
C ARG A 113 -8.44 -17.33 -12.46
N CYS A 114 -7.27 -16.83 -12.09
CA CYS A 114 -6.81 -15.51 -12.53
C CYS A 114 -6.39 -15.62 -13.99
N LYS A 115 -6.78 -14.64 -14.81
CA LYS A 115 -6.56 -14.65 -16.26
C LYS A 115 -5.64 -13.51 -16.69
N THR A 116 -5.02 -13.67 -17.85
CA THR A 116 -4.14 -12.65 -18.45
C THR A 116 -4.89 -11.44 -19.01
N SER A 117 -6.19 -11.57 -19.29
CA SER A 117 -7.04 -10.47 -19.76
C SER A 117 -8.53 -10.74 -19.53
N ASN A 118 -9.38 -9.77 -19.85
CA ASN A 118 -10.84 -9.92 -19.79
C ASN A 118 -11.43 -10.70 -20.99
N SER A 119 -10.61 -11.22 -21.89
CA SER A 119 -11.07 -12.02 -23.02
C SER A 119 -11.63 -13.37 -22.55
N PRO A 120 -12.70 -13.89 -23.16
CA PRO A 120 -13.19 -15.25 -22.90
C PRO A 120 -12.15 -16.33 -23.26
N PHE A 121 -11.21 -16.01 -24.16
CA PHE A 121 -10.11 -16.90 -24.60
C PHE A 121 -8.79 -16.66 -23.87
N ALA A 122 -8.77 -15.79 -22.86
CA ALA A 122 -7.56 -15.49 -22.11
C ALA A 122 -7.02 -16.73 -21.39
N GLY A 123 -5.70 -16.89 -21.42
CA GLY A 123 -4.99 -17.91 -20.65
C GLY A 123 -5.08 -17.68 -19.15
N THR A 124 -4.77 -18.72 -18.37
CA THR A 124 -4.58 -18.58 -16.93
C THR A 124 -3.29 -17.79 -16.68
N LEU A 125 -3.34 -16.83 -15.77
CA LEU A 125 -2.18 -16.06 -15.35
C LEU A 125 -1.20 -16.98 -14.62
N THR A 126 0.08 -16.92 -14.99
CA THR A 126 1.15 -17.74 -14.41
C THR A 126 2.03 -16.92 -13.47
N LEU A 127 2.80 -17.59 -12.61
CA LEU A 127 3.82 -16.91 -11.81
C LEU A 127 4.85 -16.19 -12.70
N ASP A 128 5.24 -16.80 -13.82
CA ASP A 128 6.20 -16.20 -14.75
C ASP A 128 5.69 -14.90 -15.37
N ASP A 129 4.37 -14.79 -15.64
CA ASP A 129 3.76 -13.55 -16.10
C ASP A 129 3.89 -12.44 -15.05
N VAL A 130 3.60 -12.77 -13.79
CA VAL A 130 3.73 -11.81 -12.68
C VAL A 130 5.18 -11.42 -12.44
N LEU A 131 6.11 -12.37 -12.45
CA LEU A 131 7.53 -12.08 -12.24
C LEU A 131 8.10 -11.21 -13.38
N ARG A 132 7.61 -11.35 -14.59
CA ARG A 132 7.97 -10.47 -15.71
C ARG A 132 7.54 -9.03 -15.44
N ASP A 133 6.30 -8.82 -14.98
CA ASP A 133 5.80 -7.50 -14.62
C ASP A 133 6.60 -6.88 -13.46
N VAL A 134 6.92 -7.68 -12.43
CA VAL A 134 7.74 -7.25 -11.29
C VAL A 134 9.15 -6.88 -11.73
N SER A 135 9.80 -7.73 -12.56
CA SER A 135 11.15 -7.45 -13.06
C SER A 135 11.18 -6.18 -13.90
N ALA A 136 10.21 -6.01 -14.81
CA ALA A 136 10.13 -4.80 -15.63
C ALA A 136 9.93 -3.54 -14.76
N PHE A 137 9.17 -3.64 -13.67
CA PHE A 137 9.02 -2.55 -12.71
C PHE A 137 10.35 -2.24 -12.00
N LEU A 138 11.05 -3.24 -11.50
CA LEU A 138 12.33 -3.06 -10.78
C LEU A 138 13.43 -2.50 -11.69
N ASP A 139 13.44 -2.90 -12.96
CA ASP A 139 14.40 -2.36 -13.95
C ASP A 139 14.13 -0.87 -14.23
N ALA A 140 12.87 -0.45 -14.20
CA ALA A 140 12.49 0.94 -14.44
C ALA A 140 12.57 1.84 -13.18
N HIS A 141 12.51 1.24 -11.99
CA HIS A 141 12.47 1.91 -10.68
C HIS A 141 13.50 1.28 -9.73
N PRO A 142 14.81 1.40 -10.02
CA PRO A 142 15.86 0.87 -9.14
C PRO A 142 15.86 1.64 -7.82
N THR A 143 15.95 0.94 -6.71
CA THR A 143 16.03 1.49 -5.34
C THR A 143 17.37 1.16 -4.72
#